data_adf2ac8dcc036a977cbb2bad53d16d12
#
_entry.id   adf2ac8dcc036a977cbb2bad53d16d12
#
_cell.length_a   1.000
_cell.length_b   1.000
_cell.length_c   1.000
_cell.angle_alpha   90.00
_cell.angle_beta   90.00
_cell.angle_gamma   90.00
#
_symmetry.space_group_name_H-M   'P 1'
#
loop_
_entity.id
_entity.type
_entity.pdbx_description
1 polymer ?
#
loop_
_entity_poly.entity_id
_entity_poly.type
_entity_poly.pdbx_seq_one_letter_code
_entity_poly.pdbx_strand_id
1 'polypeptide(L)'
;MYNLTRLSNKKLTIRINIVTVTFIIVIIMVIYSLLLKQCRLSSDSSNNSQLKKQKYRLLILILTAPDNMKERVTLRKTWLSDKSDNVKHLFVIGTENLQLENHETLQSEQLKFKDLLLLPKLRDAYGTLTKKVLQSFKRIIDEYDFDYLLKVDDDSFVLIHKLLVNLDTWEAKGYRKELYWGFFNGKAQVKRHGAWKESEWNLCDYYLPYAVGGGYVLSYNLVKYIAMNADNLRLFNSEDVSVGLWLSAVANIERRHDIRFDTEYRSRGCSNDYLITHKQSPDSMKALHDYYTATGNLCSKEFSNRMSYHYNWTVPPSQCCVRKPGII
;
A
#
# COMPACT_ATOMS: atom_id res chain seq x y z
N MET A 1 -16.18 -87.33 18.95
CA MET A 1 -17.25 -86.72 19.74
C MET A 1 -16.90 -85.24 19.96
N TYR A 2 -17.48 -84.38 19.17
CA TYR A 2 -17.46 -82.93 19.42
C TYR A 2 -18.86 -82.37 19.19
N ASN A 3 -19.41 -81.89 20.28
CA ASN A 3 -20.70 -81.20 20.28
C ASN A 3 -20.58 -79.79 19.75
N LEU A 4 -21.30 -79.49 18.67
CA LEU A 4 -21.47 -78.15 18.16
C LEU A 4 -22.73 -77.56 18.81
N THR A 5 -22.54 -76.63 19.76
CA THR A 5 -23.60 -75.79 20.34
C THR A 5 -24.03 -74.70 19.33
N ARG A 6 -25.27 -74.77 18.93
CA ARG A 6 -26.03 -73.85 18.08
C ARG A 6 -26.25 -72.55 18.85
N LEU A 7 -25.58 -71.45 18.45
CA LEU A 7 -25.88 -70.09 18.88
C LEU A 7 -27.17 -69.59 18.16
N SER A 8 -28.23 -69.43 18.92
CA SER A 8 -29.50 -68.87 18.47
C SER A 8 -29.35 -67.31 18.28
N ASN A 9 -29.43 -66.86 17.05
CA ASN A 9 -29.55 -65.43 16.72
C ASN A 9 -30.98 -64.96 17.04
N LYS A 10 -31.19 -64.35 18.22
CA LYS A 10 -32.40 -63.57 18.51
C LYS A 10 -32.35 -62.25 17.74
N LYS A 11 -33.12 -62.15 16.65
CA LYS A 11 -33.39 -60.85 15.99
C LYS A 11 -34.28 -60.02 16.93
N LEU A 12 -33.72 -58.99 17.49
CA LEU A 12 -34.42 -57.95 18.24
C LEU A 12 -35.18 -57.06 17.24
N THR A 13 -36.46 -57.29 17.07
CA THR A 13 -37.37 -56.49 16.24
C THR A 13 -37.88 -55.33 17.08
N ILE A 14 -37.26 -54.13 16.88
CA ILE A 14 -37.79 -52.93 17.54
C ILE A 14 -39.04 -52.47 16.78
N ARG A 15 -40.23 -52.68 17.38
CA ARG A 15 -41.47 -52.05 16.91
C ARG A 15 -41.41 -50.53 17.27
N ILE A 16 -40.97 -49.71 16.35
CA ILE A 16 -41.00 -48.23 16.49
C ILE A 16 -42.49 -47.85 16.29
N ASN A 17 -43.13 -47.31 17.33
CA ASN A 17 -44.49 -46.82 17.26
C ASN A 17 -44.57 -45.58 16.39
N ILE A 18 -45.53 -45.45 15.47
CA ILE A 18 -45.71 -44.29 14.56
C ILE A 18 -45.68 -42.97 15.33
N VAL A 19 -46.24 -42.98 16.55
CA VAL A 19 -46.23 -41.79 17.45
C VAL A 19 -44.83 -41.35 17.85
N THR A 20 -43.89 -42.26 18.09
CA THR A 20 -42.50 -41.95 18.43
C THR A 20 -41.75 -41.41 17.22
N VAL A 21 -42.03 -41.90 16.01
CA VAL A 21 -41.40 -41.38 14.76
C VAL A 21 -41.88 -39.96 14.48
N THR A 22 -43.19 -39.69 14.60
CA THR A 22 -43.73 -38.32 14.40
C THR A 22 -43.18 -37.33 15.43
N PHE A 23 -43.01 -37.77 16.70
CA PHE A 23 -42.43 -36.89 17.73
C PHE A 23 -40.97 -36.55 17.46
N ILE A 24 -40.17 -37.53 16.99
CA ILE A 24 -38.77 -37.29 16.59
C ILE A 24 -38.68 -36.34 15.39
N ILE A 25 -39.55 -36.49 14.39
CA ILE A 25 -39.59 -35.59 13.22
C ILE A 25 -39.92 -34.15 13.65
N VAL A 26 -40.89 -33.95 14.55
CA VAL A 26 -41.25 -32.63 15.06
C VAL A 26 -40.08 -32.00 15.83
N ILE A 27 -39.37 -32.76 16.65
CA ILE A 27 -38.18 -32.26 17.36
C ILE A 27 -37.08 -31.85 16.37
N ILE A 28 -36.81 -32.63 15.34
CA ILE A 28 -35.83 -32.32 14.30
C ILE A 28 -36.22 -31.05 13.58
N MET A 29 -37.46 -30.84 13.21
CA MET A 29 -37.98 -29.65 12.56
C MET A 29 -37.85 -28.40 13.45
N VAL A 30 -38.12 -28.53 14.76
CA VAL A 30 -37.92 -27.45 15.73
C VAL A 30 -36.43 -27.07 15.87
N ILE A 31 -35.59 -28.10 16.02
CA ILE A 31 -34.11 -27.86 16.09
C ILE A 31 -33.60 -27.19 14.80
N TYR A 32 -34.05 -27.68 13.64
CA TYR A 32 -33.67 -27.08 12.35
C TYR A 32 -34.15 -25.65 12.22
N SER A 33 -35.35 -25.31 12.63
CA SER A 33 -35.90 -23.96 12.64
C SER A 33 -35.16 -23.04 13.61
N LEU A 34 -34.69 -23.53 14.76
CA LEU A 34 -33.87 -22.78 15.72
C LEU A 34 -32.48 -22.54 15.16
N LEU A 35 -31.86 -23.52 14.51
CA LEU A 35 -30.58 -23.38 13.84
C LEU A 35 -30.64 -22.35 12.69
N LEU A 36 -31.71 -22.40 11.87
CA LEU A 36 -31.91 -21.40 10.82
C LEU A 36 -32.13 -19.99 11.39
N LYS A 37 -32.81 -19.86 12.53
CA LYS A 37 -32.99 -18.58 13.22
C LYS A 37 -31.67 -18.03 13.78
N GLN A 38 -30.84 -18.92 14.31
CA GLN A 38 -29.50 -18.57 14.81
C GLN A 38 -28.54 -18.15 13.68
N CYS A 39 -28.58 -18.83 12.51
CA CYS A 39 -27.88 -18.42 11.31
C CYS A 39 -28.35 -17.06 10.78
N ARG A 40 -29.66 -16.77 10.80
CA ARG A 40 -30.19 -15.46 10.41
C ARG A 40 -29.74 -14.35 11.38
N LEU A 41 -29.81 -14.58 12.70
CA LEU A 41 -29.35 -13.61 13.70
C LEU A 41 -27.86 -13.34 13.63
N SER A 42 -27.03 -14.35 13.25
CA SER A 42 -25.59 -14.13 13.04
C SER A 42 -25.29 -13.40 11.73
N SER A 43 -26.11 -13.58 10.67
CA SER A 43 -25.95 -12.80 9.43
C SER A 43 -26.45 -11.36 9.56
N ASP A 44 -27.51 -11.11 10.34
CA ASP A 44 -28.03 -9.77 10.59
C ASP A 44 -27.13 -8.98 11.57
N SER A 45 -26.47 -9.65 12.52
CA SER A 45 -25.49 -8.98 13.40
C SER A 45 -24.17 -8.64 12.68
N SER A 46 -23.78 -9.40 11.64
CA SER A 46 -22.63 -9.08 10.81
C SER A 46 -22.89 -7.92 9.82
N ASN A 47 -24.15 -7.69 9.43
CA ASN A 47 -24.53 -6.61 8.52
C ASN A 47 -24.84 -5.26 9.23
N ASN A 48 -25.02 -5.25 10.55
CA ASN A 48 -25.45 -4.04 11.27
C ASN A 48 -24.36 -3.34 12.09
N SER A 49 -23.07 -3.77 12.00
CA SER A 49 -21.95 -3.11 12.69
C SER A 49 -20.72 -2.85 11.82
N GLN A 50 -20.85 -2.77 10.50
CA GLN A 50 -19.86 -2.05 9.73
C GLN A 50 -20.08 -0.56 10.00
N LEU A 51 -19.47 -0.04 11.06
CA LEU A 51 -19.19 1.39 11.19
C LEU A 51 -18.66 1.84 9.84
N LYS A 52 -19.44 2.70 9.13
CA LYS A 52 -19.08 3.21 7.80
C LYS A 52 -17.68 3.82 7.93
N LYS A 53 -16.66 3.15 7.37
CA LYS A 53 -15.28 3.65 7.40
C LYS A 53 -15.30 5.05 6.82
N GLN A 54 -14.61 5.98 7.47
CA GLN A 54 -14.42 7.32 6.89
C GLN A 54 -13.70 7.15 5.56
N LYS A 55 -14.27 7.72 4.50
CA LYS A 55 -13.68 7.68 3.16
C LYS A 55 -12.70 8.83 3.00
N TYR A 56 -11.49 8.51 2.54
CA TYR A 56 -10.45 9.48 2.23
C TYR A 56 -10.25 9.59 0.72
N ARG A 57 -10.04 10.79 0.25
CA ARG A 57 -9.65 11.03 -1.14
C ARG A 57 -8.23 10.51 -1.41
N LEU A 58 -7.33 10.77 -0.46
CA LEU A 58 -5.93 10.38 -0.53
C LEU A 58 -5.48 9.78 0.81
N LEU A 59 -4.97 8.57 0.77
CA LEU A 59 -4.22 7.97 1.86
C LEU A 59 -2.73 8.09 1.55
N ILE A 60 -1.94 8.61 2.49
CA ILE A 60 -0.49 8.78 2.31
C ILE A 60 0.23 7.78 3.22
N LEU A 61 1.01 6.88 2.63
CA LEU A 61 1.93 6.00 3.34
C LEU A 61 3.35 6.58 3.27
N ILE A 62 3.91 6.90 4.41
CA ILE A 62 5.25 7.45 4.55
C ILE A 62 6.14 6.37 5.14
N LEU A 63 7.06 5.84 4.35
CA LEU A 63 8.02 4.85 4.83
C LEU A 63 9.09 5.56 5.67
N THR A 64 9.24 5.12 6.91
CA THR A 64 10.19 5.71 7.88
C THR A 64 10.78 4.63 8.76
N ALA A 65 11.85 4.92 9.48
CA ALA A 65 12.46 3.99 10.44
C ALA A 65 12.09 4.35 11.88
N PRO A 66 12.22 3.43 12.86
CA PRO A 66 11.98 3.72 14.27
C PRO A 66 12.76 4.95 14.75
N ASP A 67 14.01 5.08 14.37
CA ASP A 67 14.94 6.13 14.81
C ASP A 67 14.71 7.48 14.09
N ASN A 68 13.92 7.54 13.02
CA ASN A 68 13.68 8.76 12.23
C ASN A 68 12.60 9.66 12.84
N MET A 69 12.60 9.82 14.17
CA MET A 69 11.60 10.68 14.84
C MET A 69 11.73 12.15 14.41
N LYS A 70 12.94 12.63 14.16
CA LYS A 70 13.20 14.02 13.71
C LYS A 70 12.54 14.29 12.36
N GLU A 71 12.63 13.36 11.43
CA GLU A 71 12.01 13.38 10.12
C GLU A 71 10.50 13.43 10.27
N ARG A 72 9.89 12.50 11.01
CA ARG A 72 8.42 12.47 11.25
C ARG A 72 7.90 13.77 11.88
N VAL A 73 8.63 14.31 12.86
CA VAL A 73 8.27 15.61 13.48
C VAL A 73 8.35 16.74 12.47
N THR A 74 9.34 16.72 11.59
CA THR A 74 9.51 17.73 10.54
C THR A 74 8.37 17.66 9.52
N LEU A 75 8.01 16.47 9.04
CA LEU A 75 6.92 16.28 8.11
C LEU A 75 5.58 16.79 8.68
N ARG A 76 5.28 16.47 9.94
CA ARG A 76 4.06 16.98 10.62
C ARG A 76 4.01 18.50 10.75
N LYS A 77 5.18 19.15 10.86
CA LYS A 77 5.31 20.62 10.98
C LYS A 77 5.40 21.34 9.64
N THR A 78 5.58 20.61 8.55
CA THR A 78 5.71 21.16 7.22
C THR A 78 4.52 20.75 6.34
N TRP A 79 4.70 20.03 5.30
CA TRP A 79 3.69 19.73 4.29
C TRP A 79 2.52 18.84 4.77
N LEU A 80 2.62 18.20 5.95
CA LEU A 80 1.50 17.51 6.61
C LEU A 80 0.73 18.41 7.58
N SER A 81 1.13 19.67 7.76
CA SER A 81 0.43 20.61 8.66
C SER A 81 -0.92 21.05 8.11
N ASP A 82 -1.08 21.07 6.78
CA ASP A 82 -2.34 21.40 6.13
C ASP A 82 -3.35 20.26 6.32
N LYS A 83 -4.32 20.51 7.21
CA LYS A 83 -5.36 19.53 7.52
C LYS A 83 -6.46 19.59 6.47
N SER A 84 -6.58 18.52 5.70
CA SER A 84 -7.73 18.27 4.86
C SER A 84 -8.45 17.03 5.38
N ASP A 85 -9.75 17.13 5.68
CA ASP A 85 -10.54 16.03 6.25
C ASP A 85 -10.61 14.80 5.33
N ASN A 86 -10.34 15.00 4.04
CA ASN A 86 -10.33 13.93 3.04
C ASN A 86 -8.93 13.36 2.76
N VAL A 87 -7.90 13.78 3.52
CA VAL A 87 -6.52 13.24 3.43
C VAL A 87 -6.12 12.61 4.76
N LYS A 88 -5.65 11.39 4.72
CA LYS A 88 -5.08 10.68 5.87
C LYS A 88 -3.63 10.33 5.57
N HIS A 89 -2.73 10.51 6.54
CA HIS A 89 -1.36 10.02 6.45
C HIS A 89 -1.05 9.01 7.55
N LEU A 90 -0.12 8.11 7.26
CA LEU A 90 0.38 7.08 8.15
C LEU A 90 1.89 6.92 7.98
N PHE A 91 2.62 6.99 9.07
CA PHE A 91 4.04 6.64 9.13
C PHE A 91 4.19 5.13 9.33
N VAL A 92 4.77 4.45 8.37
CA VAL A 92 4.94 2.99 8.39
C VAL A 92 6.25 2.63 9.05
N ILE A 93 6.19 1.83 10.11
CA ILE A 93 7.36 1.45 10.92
C ILE A 93 7.31 -0.05 11.23
N GLY A 94 8.39 -0.77 10.92
CA GLY A 94 8.62 -2.13 11.40
C GLY A 94 9.05 -2.12 12.86
N THR A 95 8.43 -2.97 13.70
CA THR A 95 8.70 -2.95 15.15
C THR A 95 9.16 -4.30 15.69
N GLU A 96 9.49 -5.26 14.82
CA GLU A 96 10.05 -6.54 15.24
C GLU A 96 11.46 -6.35 15.83
N ASN A 97 11.70 -6.92 17.00
CA ASN A 97 12.99 -6.90 17.70
C ASN A 97 13.52 -5.49 18.07
N LEU A 98 12.62 -4.54 18.31
CA LEU A 98 13.01 -3.24 18.84
C LEU A 98 13.46 -3.35 20.30
N GLN A 99 14.42 -2.51 20.69
CA GLN A 99 14.78 -2.30 22.08
C GLN A 99 13.59 -1.66 22.83
N LEU A 100 13.49 -1.91 24.13
CA LEU A 100 12.37 -1.45 24.95
C LEU A 100 12.18 0.08 24.89
N GLU A 101 13.26 0.84 24.94
CA GLU A 101 13.27 2.30 24.87
C GLU A 101 12.63 2.82 23.58
N ASN A 102 12.99 2.23 22.43
CA ASN A 102 12.41 2.59 21.13
C ASN A 102 10.92 2.21 21.07
N HIS A 103 10.54 1.10 21.71
CA HIS A 103 9.15 0.68 21.76
C HIS A 103 8.29 1.67 22.56
N GLU A 104 8.76 2.09 23.74
CA GLU A 104 8.09 3.08 24.60
C GLU A 104 7.97 4.44 23.91
N THR A 105 9.02 4.87 23.21
CA THR A 105 9.03 6.10 22.42
C THR A 105 7.96 6.08 21.33
N LEU A 106 7.86 4.98 20.55
CA LEU A 106 6.86 4.85 19.51
C LEU A 106 5.43 4.73 20.07
N GLN A 107 5.25 4.08 21.23
CA GLN A 107 3.94 4.04 21.89
C GLN A 107 3.49 5.44 22.33
N SER A 108 4.39 6.22 22.92
CA SER A 108 4.11 7.60 23.31
C SER A 108 3.78 8.47 22.10
N GLU A 109 4.52 8.30 20.98
CA GLU A 109 4.27 8.98 19.73
C GLU A 109 2.89 8.61 19.15
N GLN A 110 2.54 7.32 19.16
CA GLN A 110 1.24 6.82 18.68
C GLN A 110 0.07 7.35 19.52
N LEU A 111 0.21 7.39 20.84
CA LEU A 111 -0.82 7.95 21.74
C LEU A 111 -1.07 9.44 21.42
N LYS A 112 -0.01 10.18 21.12
CA LYS A 112 -0.07 11.62 20.87
C LYS A 112 -0.64 11.96 19.48
N PHE A 113 -0.18 11.28 18.42
CA PHE A 113 -0.46 11.68 17.04
C PHE A 113 -1.44 10.74 16.33
N LYS A 114 -1.54 9.49 16.72
CA LYS A 114 -2.44 8.47 16.14
C LYS A 114 -2.26 8.30 14.62
N ASP A 115 -1.03 8.41 14.16
CA ASP A 115 -0.66 8.38 12.75
C ASP A 115 0.46 7.39 12.41
N LEU A 116 0.76 6.45 13.33
CA LEU A 116 1.72 5.37 13.06
C LEU A 116 1.01 4.10 12.61
N LEU A 117 1.50 3.49 11.54
CA LEU A 117 1.18 2.13 11.12
C LEU A 117 2.33 1.21 11.55
N LEU A 118 2.18 0.59 12.73
CA LEU A 118 3.20 -0.27 13.31
C LEU A 118 3.06 -1.70 12.76
N LEU A 119 4.15 -2.28 12.28
CA LEU A 119 4.23 -3.63 11.72
C LEU A 119 5.03 -4.56 12.66
N PRO A 120 4.36 -5.25 13.61
CA PRO A 120 5.05 -5.96 14.70
C PRO A 120 5.82 -7.22 14.25
N LYS A 121 5.52 -7.73 13.07
CA LYS A 121 6.19 -8.90 12.48
C LYS A 121 7.21 -8.53 11.39
N LEU A 122 7.65 -7.29 11.39
CA LEU A 122 8.62 -6.77 10.43
C LEU A 122 9.77 -6.07 11.15
N ARG A 123 10.98 -6.56 10.99
CA ARG A 123 12.20 -5.83 11.35
C ARG A 123 12.47 -4.76 10.30
N ASP A 124 12.62 -3.51 10.73
CA ASP A 124 12.93 -2.40 9.83
C ASP A 124 14.39 -2.47 9.36
N ALA A 125 14.57 -2.61 8.05
CA ALA A 125 15.87 -2.64 7.41
C ALA A 125 15.72 -2.36 5.90
N TYR A 126 16.79 -1.96 5.23
CA TYR A 126 16.80 -1.73 3.79
C TYR A 126 16.30 -2.94 2.98
N GLY A 127 16.76 -4.15 3.32
CA GLY A 127 16.37 -5.39 2.63
C GLY A 127 14.92 -5.85 2.92
N THR A 128 14.18 -5.14 3.76
CA THR A 128 12.79 -5.48 4.10
C THR A 128 11.78 -4.46 3.59
N LEU A 129 12.21 -3.42 2.85
CA LEU A 129 11.32 -2.37 2.33
C LEU A 129 10.18 -2.92 1.48
N THR A 130 10.43 -3.89 0.61
CA THR A 130 9.40 -4.54 -0.20
C THR A 130 8.35 -5.25 0.67
N LYS A 131 8.79 -5.99 1.69
CA LYS A 131 7.87 -6.63 2.65
C LYS A 131 7.08 -5.58 3.44
N LYS A 132 7.72 -4.46 3.78
CA LYS A 132 7.10 -3.34 4.48
C LYS A 132 5.94 -2.74 3.68
N VAL A 133 6.18 -2.43 2.40
CA VAL A 133 5.13 -1.94 1.49
C VAL A 133 4.00 -2.95 1.35
N LEU A 134 4.34 -4.22 1.11
CA LEU A 134 3.34 -5.28 0.91
C LEU A 134 2.45 -5.50 2.15
N GLN A 135 3.05 -5.58 3.34
CA GLN A 135 2.30 -5.69 4.60
C GLN A 135 1.46 -4.44 4.88
N SER A 136 1.97 -3.26 4.54
CA SER A 136 1.20 -2.02 4.66
C SER A 136 -0.03 -2.04 3.77
N PHE A 137 0.10 -2.47 2.52
CA PHE A 137 -1.02 -2.57 1.59
C PHE A 137 -2.08 -3.56 2.09
N LYS A 138 -1.68 -4.75 2.57
CA LYS A 138 -2.62 -5.70 3.20
C LYS A 138 -3.41 -5.03 4.33
N ARG A 139 -2.72 -4.31 5.21
CA ARG A 139 -3.33 -3.72 6.39
C ARG A 139 -4.27 -2.55 6.08
N ILE A 140 -3.87 -1.64 5.21
CA ILE A 140 -4.69 -0.46 4.90
C ILE A 140 -5.97 -0.79 4.13
N ILE A 141 -5.98 -1.84 3.30
CA ILE A 141 -7.19 -2.30 2.60
C ILE A 141 -8.25 -2.75 3.61
N ASP A 142 -7.84 -3.36 4.73
CA ASP A 142 -8.76 -3.81 5.76
C ASP A 142 -9.21 -2.66 6.69
N GLU A 143 -8.37 -1.65 6.93
CA GLU A 143 -8.59 -0.61 7.93
C GLU A 143 -9.18 0.69 7.36
N TYR A 144 -8.91 1.03 6.10
CA TYR A 144 -9.25 2.33 5.50
C TYR A 144 -10.07 2.20 4.22
N ASP A 145 -10.91 3.21 3.96
CA ASP A 145 -11.57 3.43 2.66
C ASP A 145 -10.93 4.67 2.02
N PHE A 146 -10.43 4.55 0.78
CA PHE A 146 -9.76 5.64 0.09
C PHE A 146 -9.86 5.49 -1.43
N ASP A 147 -9.73 6.61 -2.18
CA ASP A 147 -9.73 6.56 -3.64
C ASP A 147 -8.32 6.32 -4.18
N TYR A 148 -7.33 7.01 -3.63
CA TYR A 148 -5.93 6.94 -4.05
C TYR A 148 -5.00 6.76 -2.87
N LEU A 149 -3.90 6.04 -3.12
CA LEU A 149 -2.76 5.90 -2.22
C LEU A 149 -1.58 6.66 -2.78
N LEU A 150 -0.97 7.53 -1.98
CA LEU A 150 0.38 8.06 -2.22
C LEU A 150 1.37 7.31 -1.33
N LYS A 151 2.36 6.63 -1.91
CA LYS A 151 3.53 6.14 -1.18
C LYS A 151 4.66 7.14 -1.34
N VAL A 152 5.30 7.51 -0.25
CA VAL A 152 6.52 8.34 -0.24
C VAL A 152 7.51 7.87 0.82
N ASP A 153 8.75 8.33 0.71
CA ASP A 153 9.77 8.20 1.75
C ASP A 153 9.73 9.40 2.71
N ASP A 154 10.31 9.27 3.90
CA ASP A 154 10.31 10.32 4.93
C ASP A 154 11.28 11.49 4.64
N ASP A 155 12.02 11.40 3.54
CA ASP A 155 12.84 12.48 2.96
C ASP A 155 12.23 13.10 1.69
N SER A 156 10.92 12.94 1.48
CA SER A 156 10.17 13.54 0.38
C SER A 156 9.32 14.72 0.85
N PHE A 157 9.32 15.80 0.09
CA PHE A 157 8.42 16.95 0.26
C PHE A 157 7.29 16.89 -0.78
N VAL A 158 6.04 17.04 -0.35
CA VAL A 158 4.84 16.85 -1.19
C VAL A 158 3.97 18.10 -1.18
N LEU A 159 3.56 18.56 -2.36
CA LEU A 159 2.55 19.59 -2.52
C LEU A 159 1.16 18.93 -2.67
N ILE A 160 0.57 18.56 -1.51
CA ILE A 160 -0.68 17.76 -1.45
C ILE A 160 -1.80 18.45 -2.23
N HIS A 161 -2.00 19.76 -2.06
CA HIS A 161 -3.05 20.50 -2.75
C HIS A 161 -2.91 20.39 -4.29
N LYS A 162 -1.72 20.63 -4.83
CA LYS A 162 -1.46 20.49 -6.27
C LYS A 162 -1.71 19.05 -6.75
N LEU A 163 -1.36 18.05 -5.93
CA LEU A 163 -1.59 16.64 -6.25
C LEU A 163 -3.08 16.31 -6.32
N LEU A 164 -3.88 16.77 -5.34
CA LEU A 164 -5.33 16.58 -5.34
C LEU A 164 -6.00 17.21 -6.55
N VAL A 165 -5.67 18.46 -6.90
CA VAL A 165 -6.19 19.13 -8.11
C VAL A 165 -5.88 18.33 -9.37
N ASN A 166 -4.71 17.71 -9.47
CA ASN A 166 -4.37 16.84 -10.61
C ASN A 166 -5.17 15.54 -10.63
N LEU A 167 -5.48 14.95 -9.46
CA LEU A 167 -6.35 13.77 -9.36
C LEU A 167 -7.80 14.10 -9.77
N ASP A 168 -8.32 15.24 -9.33
CA ASP A 168 -9.67 15.69 -9.70
C ASP A 168 -9.76 15.99 -11.21
N THR A 169 -8.74 16.62 -11.78
CA THR A 169 -8.64 16.85 -13.23
C THR A 169 -8.56 15.53 -14.00
N TRP A 170 -7.88 14.52 -13.47
CA TRP A 170 -7.82 13.19 -14.04
C TRP A 170 -9.21 12.55 -14.11
N GLU A 171 -9.95 12.55 -13.00
CA GLU A 171 -11.30 11.97 -12.97
C GLU A 171 -12.28 12.72 -13.86
N ALA A 172 -12.23 14.05 -13.87
CA ALA A 172 -13.10 14.89 -14.70
C ALA A 172 -12.95 14.57 -16.20
N LYS A 173 -11.80 14.04 -16.64
CA LYS A 173 -11.59 13.59 -18.03
C LYS A 173 -12.25 12.24 -18.34
N GLY A 174 -12.89 11.59 -17.37
CA GLY A 174 -13.61 10.34 -17.56
C GLY A 174 -12.72 9.12 -17.84
N TYR A 175 -11.46 9.15 -17.44
CA TYR A 175 -10.59 7.99 -17.56
C TYR A 175 -11.14 6.82 -16.73
N ARG A 176 -11.35 5.67 -17.38
CA ARG A 176 -11.88 4.44 -16.76
C ARG A 176 -10.78 3.45 -16.36
N LYS A 177 -9.53 3.82 -16.55
CA LYS A 177 -8.39 2.98 -16.23
C LYS A 177 -7.94 3.23 -14.79
N GLU A 178 -7.40 2.18 -14.18
CA GLU A 178 -6.74 2.30 -12.89
C GLU A 178 -5.43 3.10 -13.02
N LEU A 179 -5.19 4.03 -12.09
CA LEU A 179 -4.06 4.96 -12.16
C LEU A 179 -2.83 4.43 -11.41
N TYR A 180 -1.69 4.36 -12.10
CA TYR A 180 -0.35 4.25 -11.54
C TYR A 180 0.47 5.45 -12.02
N TRP A 181 0.73 6.43 -11.13
CA TRP A 181 1.26 7.74 -11.49
C TRP A 181 2.53 8.07 -10.72
N GLY A 182 3.56 8.50 -11.43
CA GLY A 182 4.86 8.87 -10.87
C GLY A 182 5.91 9.09 -11.95
N PHE A 183 7.16 9.18 -11.56
CA PHE A 183 8.29 9.24 -12.49
C PHE A 183 8.72 7.82 -12.86
N PHE A 184 8.39 7.35 -14.05
CA PHE A 184 8.67 5.98 -14.48
C PHE A 184 10.08 5.81 -15.02
N ASN A 185 10.75 4.74 -14.59
CA ASN A 185 11.98 4.22 -15.18
C ASN A 185 11.68 2.92 -15.92
N GLY A 186 11.98 2.86 -17.21
CA GLY A 186 11.80 1.66 -18.03
C GLY A 186 13.12 1.03 -18.50
N LYS A 187 14.27 1.68 -18.22
CA LYS A 187 15.58 1.24 -18.72
C LYS A 187 16.55 0.88 -17.59
N ALA A 188 16.02 0.47 -16.44
CA ALA A 188 16.86 0.07 -15.31
C ALA A 188 17.36 -1.36 -15.47
N GLN A 189 18.66 -1.54 -15.43
CA GLN A 189 19.29 -2.87 -15.39
C GLN A 189 19.10 -3.51 -14.01
N VAL A 190 18.93 -4.82 -14.00
CA VAL A 190 18.87 -5.61 -12.78
C VAL A 190 20.17 -5.43 -11.99
N LYS A 191 20.04 -5.00 -10.73
CA LYS A 191 21.18 -4.72 -9.87
C LYS A 191 21.87 -6.03 -9.47
N ARG A 192 23.16 -6.16 -9.83
CA ARG A 192 23.99 -7.32 -9.47
C ARG A 192 24.91 -7.04 -8.28
N HIS A 193 25.00 -5.79 -7.83
CA HIS A 193 25.83 -5.32 -6.72
C HIS A 193 25.14 -4.22 -5.91
N GLY A 194 25.63 -3.96 -4.70
CA GLY A 194 25.14 -2.90 -3.81
C GLY A 194 23.93 -3.33 -2.97
N ALA A 195 23.33 -2.36 -2.28
CA ALA A 195 22.23 -2.58 -1.32
C ALA A 195 20.97 -3.17 -1.97
N TRP A 196 20.75 -2.93 -3.26
CA TRP A 196 19.61 -3.44 -4.03
C TRP A 196 19.97 -4.62 -4.95
N LYS A 197 21.02 -5.37 -4.62
CA LYS A 197 21.43 -6.53 -5.38
C LYS A 197 20.34 -7.59 -5.44
N GLU A 198 20.01 -8.01 -6.67
CA GLU A 198 19.12 -9.13 -6.93
C GLU A 198 19.94 -10.41 -7.21
N SER A 199 20.03 -11.30 -6.23
CA SER A 199 20.86 -12.51 -6.32
C SER A 199 20.19 -13.62 -7.12
N GLU A 200 18.84 -13.68 -7.08
CA GLU A 200 18.07 -14.83 -7.56
C GLU A 200 17.26 -14.55 -8.82
N TRP A 201 17.34 -13.33 -9.37
CA TRP A 201 16.60 -12.94 -10.56
C TRP A 201 17.45 -13.09 -11.82
N ASN A 202 17.15 -14.13 -12.61
CA ASN A 202 17.87 -14.45 -13.83
C ASN A 202 16.96 -14.50 -15.08
N LEU A 203 15.71 -14.03 -14.98
CA LEU A 203 14.75 -14.09 -16.09
C LEU A 203 14.96 -12.99 -17.13
N CYS A 204 15.57 -11.86 -16.76
CA CYS A 204 15.90 -10.78 -17.68
C CYS A 204 17.02 -9.90 -17.13
N ASP A 205 17.63 -9.10 -17.99
CA ASP A 205 18.70 -8.15 -17.65
C ASP A 205 18.18 -6.78 -17.22
N TYR A 206 16.92 -6.46 -17.51
CA TYR A 206 16.26 -5.19 -17.20
C TYR A 206 14.99 -5.44 -16.41
N TYR A 207 14.70 -4.50 -15.49
CA TYR A 207 13.41 -4.48 -14.82
C TYR A 207 12.29 -4.04 -15.76
N LEU A 208 11.07 -4.48 -15.49
CA LEU A 208 9.87 -3.92 -16.11
C LEU A 208 9.68 -2.45 -15.67
N PRO A 209 8.97 -1.63 -16.46
CA PRO A 209 8.73 -0.24 -16.10
C PRO A 209 8.09 -0.07 -14.72
N TYR A 210 8.65 0.80 -13.89
CA TYR A 210 8.17 1.11 -12.56
C TYR A 210 8.30 2.60 -12.26
N ALA A 211 7.43 3.14 -11.41
CA ALA A 211 7.59 4.48 -10.87
C ALA A 211 8.58 4.43 -9.70
N VAL A 212 9.58 5.33 -9.69
CA VAL A 212 10.70 5.31 -8.74
C VAL A 212 10.27 5.64 -7.31
N GLY A 213 10.94 5.04 -6.34
CA GLY A 213 10.52 4.87 -4.95
C GLY A 213 10.36 6.14 -4.10
N GLY A 214 10.97 7.27 -4.46
CA GLY A 214 10.80 8.52 -3.71
C GLY A 214 9.35 9.03 -3.64
N GLY A 215 8.46 8.55 -4.52
CA GLY A 215 7.02 8.79 -4.43
C GLY A 215 6.25 8.38 -5.68
N TYR A 216 5.10 7.73 -5.48
CA TYR A 216 4.15 7.38 -6.54
C TYR A 216 2.72 7.24 -6.00
N VAL A 217 1.76 7.35 -6.91
CA VAL A 217 0.32 7.24 -6.61
C VAL A 217 -0.26 5.99 -7.25
N LEU A 218 -1.11 5.29 -6.51
CA LEU A 218 -1.89 4.13 -6.97
C LEU A 218 -3.37 4.35 -6.68
N SER A 219 -4.26 3.98 -7.61
CA SER A 219 -5.70 3.85 -7.30
C SER A 219 -5.95 2.69 -6.32
N TYR A 220 -7.03 2.80 -5.55
CA TYR A 220 -7.45 1.79 -4.57
C TYR A 220 -7.44 0.36 -5.11
N ASN A 221 -7.99 0.15 -6.31
CA ASN A 221 -8.08 -1.20 -6.88
C ASN A 221 -6.72 -1.83 -7.18
N LEU A 222 -5.70 -1.03 -7.51
CA LEU A 222 -4.32 -1.53 -7.68
C LEU A 222 -3.70 -1.95 -6.35
N VAL A 223 -3.91 -1.16 -5.30
CA VAL A 223 -3.46 -1.50 -3.95
C VAL A 223 -4.16 -2.77 -3.46
N LYS A 224 -5.48 -2.87 -3.68
CA LYS A 224 -6.29 -4.05 -3.35
C LYS A 224 -5.80 -5.29 -4.11
N TYR A 225 -5.53 -5.17 -5.42
CA TYR A 225 -4.99 -6.26 -6.21
C TYR A 225 -3.68 -6.80 -5.62
N ILE A 226 -2.73 -5.91 -5.29
CA ILE A 226 -1.46 -6.29 -4.67
C ILE A 226 -1.70 -6.96 -3.32
N ALA A 227 -2.54 -6.37 -2.46
CA ALA A 227 -2.83 -6.90 -1.12
C ALA A 227 -3.45 -8.30 -1.15
N MET A 228 -4.41 -8.53 -2.05
CA MET A 228 -5.10 -9.82 -2.19
C MET A 228 -4.21 -10.92 -2.78
N ASN A 229 -3.20 -10.57 -3.57
CA ASN A 229 -2.28 -11.51 -4.19
C ASN A 229 -0.94 -11.62 -3.45
N ALA A 230 -0.80 -10.98 -2.31
CA ALA A 230 0.48 -10.77 -1.61
C ALA A 230 1.30 -12.04 -1.40
N ASP A 231 0.65 -13.18 -1.12
CA ASP A 231 1.32 -14.44 -0.82
C ASP A 231 1.88 -15.13 -2.08
N ASN A 232 1.48 -14.68 -3.27
CA ASN A 232 1.91 -15.20 -4.57
C ASN A 232 2.84 -14.25 -5.32
N LEU A 233 3.13 -13.06 -4.76
CA LEU A 233 3.95 -12.05 -5.42
C LEU A 233 5.44 -12.22 -5.11
N ARG A 234 6.27 -12.24 -6.15
CA ARG A 234 7.72 -12.24 -5.97
C ARG A 234 8.18 -10.91 -5.40
N LEU A 235 9.07 -10.96 -4.41
CA LEU A 235 9.69 -9.80 -3.79
C LEU A 235 11.07 -9.55 -4.38
N PHE A 236 11.30 -8.34 -4.91
CA PHE A 236 12.65 -7.83 -5.16
C PHE A 236 13.17 -7.07 -3.94
N ASN A 237 14.46 -6.81 -3.88
CA ASN A 237 15.03 -5.98 -2.82
C ASN A 237 14.57 -4.52 -2.92
N SER A 238 14.31 -4.03 -4.15
CA SER A 238 13.72 -2.70 -4.37
C SER A 238 12.20 -2.79 -4.38
N GLU A 239 11.55 -2.00 -3.52
CA GLU A 239 10.09 -2.02 -3.36
C GLU A 239 9.37 -1.47 -4.60
N ASP A 240 9.88 -0.40 -5.20
CA ASP A 240 9.35 0.24 -6.39
C ASP A 240 9.42 -0.66 -7.64
N VAL A 241 10.52 -1.38 -7.80
CA VAL A 241 10.68 -2.44 -8.81
C VAL A 241 9.64 -3.54 -8.59
N SER A 242 9.42 -3.96 -7.35
CA SER A 242 8.43 -4.97 -7.00
C SER A 242 7.02 -4.52 -7.38
N VAL A 243 6.63 -3.30 -7.04
CA VAL A 243 5.32 -2.73 -7.41
C VAL A 243 5.15 -2.68 -8.93
N GLY A 244 6.18 -2.26 -9.68
CA GLY A 244 6.18 -2.25 -11.15
C GLY A 244 5.95 -3.65 -11.72
N LEU A 245 6.64 -4.67 -11.20
CA LEU A 245 6.45 -6.06 -11.60
C LEU A 245 5.04 -6.56 -11.29
N TRP A 246 4.56 -6.37 -10.06
CA TRP A 246 3.25 -6.86 -9.62
C TRP A 246 2.10 -6.29 -10.46
N LEU A 247 2.25 -5.06 -10.90
CA LEU A 247 1.25 -4.38 -11.74
C LEU A 247 1.45 -4.59 -13.24
N SER A 248 2.52 -5.26 -13.67
CA SER A 248 2.82 -5.43 -15.10
C SER A 248 1.78 -6.23 -15.87
N ALA A 249 1.16 -7.21 -15.23
CA ALA A 249 0.14 -8.07 -15.81
C ALA A 249 -1.29 -7.54 -15.66
N VAL A 250 -1.50 -6.43 -14.94
CA VAL A 250 -2.83 -5.86 -14.73
C VAL A 250 -3.33 -5.17 -15.98
N ALA A 251 -4.47 -5.62 -16.48
CA ALA A 251 -5.17 -4.97 -17.60
C ALA A 251 -5.80 -3.63 -17.15
N ASN A 252 -6.09 -2.75 -18.11
CA ASN A 252 -6.78 -1.47 -17.90
C ASN A 252 -6.09 -0.53 -16.89
N ILE A 253 -4.77 -0.61 -16.79
CA ILE A 253 -3.96 0.30 -16.00
C ILE A 253 -3.41 1.44 -16.86
N GLU A 254 -3.53 2.66 -16.36
CA GLU A 254 -2.86 3.83 -16.92
C GLU A 254 -1.55 4.09 -16.14
N ARG A 255 -0.44 3.86 -16.82
CA ARG A 255 0.90 4.22 -16.30
C ARG A 255 1.20 5.64 -16.75
N ARG A 256 0.98 6.60 -15.84
CA ARG A 256 1.22 8.01 -16.10
C ARG A 256 2.61 8.42 -15.63
N HIS A 257 3.52 8.62 -16.58
CA HIS A 257 4.80 9.25 -16.30
C HIS A 257 4.63 10.76 -16.15
N ASP A 258 5.21 11.32 -15.09
CA ASP A 258 5.12 12.75 -14.82
C ASP A 258 6.47 13.29 -14.30
N ILE A 259 7.04 14.22 -15.04
CA ILE A 259 8.32 14.84 -14.69
C ILE A 259 8.25 15.71 -13.44
N ARG A 260 7.05 16.10 -13.01
CA ARG A 260 6.84 16.85 -11.77
C ARG A 260 7.03 16.01 -10.49
N PHE A 261 7.22 14.71 -10.64
CA PHE A 261 7.71 13.83 -9.59
C PHE A 261 9.24 13.79 -9.64
N ASP A 262 9.90 14.63 -8.85
CA ASP A 262 11.35 14.58 -8.65
C ASP A 262 11.71 13.53 -7.59
N THR A 263 11.46 12.27 -7.93
CA THR A 263 11.51 11.12 -7.01
C THR A 263 12.66 10.15 -7.30
N GLU A 264 13.57 10.51 -8.20
CA GLU A 264 14.78 9.73 -8.47
C GLU A 264 15.74 9.72 -7.26
N TYR A 265 16.67 8.78 -7.22
CA TYR A 265 17.69 8.67 -6.16
C TYR A 265 18.53 9.95 -5.99
N ARG A 266 18.71 10.74 -7.05
CA ARG A 266 19.30 12.07 -7.00
C ARG A 266 18.29 13.06 -7.54
N SER A 267 18.02 14.11 -6.77
CA SER A 267 17.15 15.19 -7.21
C SER A 267 17.66 15.83 -8.50
N ARG A 268 16.73 16.17 -9.36
CA ARG A 268 17.03 16.87 -10.63
C ARG A 268 17.23 18.37 -10.48
N GLY A 269 17.02 18.89 -9.28
CA GLY A 269 17.16 20.31 -8.98
C GLY A 269 15.93 20.85 -8.24
N CYS A 270 15.55 22.08 -8.51
CA CYS A 270 14.35 22.70 -7.96
C CYS A 270 13.51 23.32 -9.07
N SER A 271 12.23 22.95 -9.14
CA SER A 271 11.23 23.55 -10.02
C SER A 271 9.94 23.86 -9.28
N ASN A 272 9.33 24.99 -9.59
CA ASN A 272 8.03 25.40 -9.04
C ASN A 272 6.86 24.52 -9.52
N ASP A 273 7.09 23.74 -10.57
CA ASP A 273 6.11 22.78 -11.09
C ASP A 273 6.12 21.45 -10.34
N TYR A 274 7.13 21.16 -9.54
CA TYR A 274 7.20 19.88 -8.83
C TYR A 274 5.96 19.66 -7.94
N LEU A 275 5.48 18.42 -7.96
CA LEU A 275 4.44 17.90 -7.06
C LEU A 275 5.08 17.20 -5.85
N ILE A 276 6.21 16.54 -6.09
CA ILE A 276 7.00 15.84 -5.09
C ILE A 276 8.46 16.09 -5.39
N THR A 277 9.25 16.41 -4.36
CA THR A 277 10.72 16.44 -4.45
C THR A 277 11.33 15.58 -3.35
N HIS A 278 12.29 14.74 -3.69
CA HIS A 278 12.90 13.72 -2.84
C HIS A 278 14.33 14.13 -2.45
N LYS A 279 14.88 13.43 -1.44
CA LYS A 279 16.22 13.71 -0.85
C LYS A 279 16.29 15.06 -0.13
N GLN A 280 15.23 15.40 0.58
CA GLN A 280 15.17 16.60 1.40
C GLN A 280 15.56 16.30 2.85
N SER A 281 16.54 17.01 3.38
CA SER A 281 16.84 16.98 4.80
C SER A 281 15.74 17.67 5.61
N PRO A 282 15.62 17.43 6.92
CA PRO A 282 14.68 18.16 7.78
C PRO A 282 14.77 19.69 7.66
N ASP A 283 15.97 20.22 7.52
CA ASP A 283 16.19 21.67 7.38
C ASP A 283 15.80 22.19 6.00
N SER A 284 16.10 21.41 4.94
CA SER A 284 15.64 21.69 3.59
C SER A 284 14.11 21.67 3.50
N MET A 285 13.45 20.69 4.13
CA MET A 285 11.97 20.61 4.16
C MET A 285 11.33 21.83 4.81
N LYS A 286 11.91 22.33 5.92
CA LYS A 286 11.45 23.58 6.55
C LYS A 286 11.62 24.77 5.64
N ALA A 287 12.79 24.91 5.03
CA ALA A 287 13.07 26.02 4.11
C ALA A 287 12.11 26.03 2.91
N LEU A 288 11.84 24.85 2.32
CA LEU A 288 10.87 24.69 1.23
C LEU A 288 9.46 25.07 1.69
N HIS A 289 9.05 24.58 2.86
CA HIS A 289 7.72 24.86 3.41
C HIS A 289 7.52 26.35 3.71
N ASP A 290 8.48 26.98 4.40
CA ASP A 290 8.41 28.39 4.78
C ASP A 290 8.37 29.27 3.53
N TYR A 291 9.20 28.96 2.54
CA TYR A 291 9.22 29.73 1.28
C TYR A 291 7.94 29.53 0.48
N TYR A 292 7.45 28.28 0.37
CA TYR A 292 6.19 27.97 -0.31
C TYR A 292 5.00 28.66 0.36
N THR A 293 4.92 28.65 1.69
CA THR A 293 3.84 29.31 2.45
C THR A 293 3.86 30.83 2.24
N ALA A 294 5.05 31.42 2.17
CA ALA A 294 5.20 32.86 2.00
C ALA A 294 4.94 33.36 0.56
N THR A 295 5.27 32.54 -0.46
CA THR A 295 5.33 33.02 -1.85
C THR A 295 4.44 32.23 -2.83
N GLY A 296 3.97 31.05 -2.46
CA GLY A 296 3.31 30.10 -3.36
C GLY A 296 4.26 29.35 -4.31
N ASN A 297 5.56 29.65 -4.27
CA ASN A 297 6.59 29.01 -5.07
C ASN A 297 7.42 28.04 -4.25
N LEU A 298 7.80 26.90 -4.82
CA LEU A 298 8.63 25.91 -4.14
C LEU A 298 10.10 26.38 -4.05
N CYS A 299 10.58 27.08 -5.09
CA CYS A 299 11.97 27.47 -5.27
C CYS A 299 12.14 28.98 -5.26
N SER A 300 13.12 29.47 -4.51
CA SER A 300 13.56 30.88 -4.61
C SER A 300 14.21 31.19 -5.98
N LYS A 301 14.86 30.17 -6.55
CA LYS A 301 15.44 30.16 -7.90
C LYS A 301 15.33 28.77 -8.45
N GLU A 302 14.75 28.62 -9.63
CA GLU A 302 14.70 27.34 -10.33
C GLU A 302 16.07 26.98 -10.91
N PHE A 303 16.45 25.72 -10.80
CA PHE A 303 17.69 25.20 -11.37
C PHE A 303 17.55 23.71 -11.66
N SER A 304 18.31 23.23 -12.66
CA SER A 304 18.38 21.82 -13.00
C SER A 304 19.80 21.29 -12.85
N ASN A 305 19.96 20.25 -12.03
CA ASN A 305 21.22 19.51 -11.86
C ASN A 305 21.34 18.35 -12.86
N ARG A 306 20.23 17.95 -13.46
CA ARG A 306 20.18 16.78 -14.32
C ARG A 306 19.00 16.87 -15.30
N MET A 307 19.27 16.61 -16.57
CA MET A 307 18.24 16.50 -17.60
C MET A 307 17.22 15.42 -17.26
N SER A 308 15.97 15.60 -17.67
CA SER A 308 14.87 14.67 -17.54
C SER A 308 14.42 14.09 -18.88
N TYR A 309 13.31 13.37 -18.89
CA TYR A 309 12.70 12.81 -20.11
C TYR A 309 11.20 12.69 -19.95
N HIS A 310 10.50 12.72 -21.06
CA HIS A 310 9.13 12.20 -21.17
C HIS A 310 9.21 10.73 -21.56
N TYR A 311 8.51 9.86 -20.81
CA TYR A 311 8.49 8.43 -21.12
C TYR A 311 7.74 8.18 -22.43
N ASN A 312 8.39 7.56 -23.40
CA ASN A 312 7.75 7.18 -24.63
C ASN A 312 7.17 5.75 -24.51
N TRP A 313 5.86 5.65 -24.34
CA TRP A 313 5.15 4.38 -24.20
C TRP A 313 4.91 3.65 -25.52
N THR A 314 5.26 4.25 -26.66
CA THR A 314 5.05 3.65 -28.01
C THR A 314 6.24 2.83 -28.49
N VAL A 315 7.35 2.81 -27.73
CA VAL A 315 8.57 2.08 -28.05
C VAL A 315 8.92 1.10 -26.92
N PRO A 316 9.75 0.09 -27.20
CA PRO A 316 10.25 -0.81 -26.14
C PRO A 316 10.94 -0.04 -25.01
N PRO A 317 10.93 -0.56 -23.77
CA PRO A 317 11.55 0.09 -22.61
C PRO A 317 13.02 0.48 -22.80
N SER A 318 13.77 -0.24 -23.62
CA SER A 318 15.16 0.09 -23.96
C SER A 318 15.33 1.44 -24.68
N GLN A 319 14.27 1.99 -25.25
CA GLN A 319 14.25 3.24 -26.01
C GLN A 319 13.38 4.34 -25.37
N CYS A 320 12.69 4.04 -24.26
CA CYS A 320 11.67 4.88 -23.64
C CYS A 320 12.12 6.27 -23.18
N CYS A 321 13.35 6.33 -22.66
CA CYS A 321 13.71 7.28 -21.59
C CYS A 321 14.95 8.07 -21.96
N VAL A 322 14.89 8.79 -23.11
CA VAL A 322 16.01 9.60 -23.60
C VAL A 322 15.99 10.97 -22.91
N ARG A 323 16.98 11.23 -22.06
CA ARG A 323 17.14 12.54 -21.41
C ARG A 323 17.46 13.62 -22.41
N LYS A 324 16.79 14.78 -22.28
CA LYS A 324 16.94 15.91 -23.22
C LYS A 324 17.15 17.20 -22.45
N PRO A 325 17.93 18.15 -22.99
CA PRO A 325 18.00 19.52 -22.46
C PRO A 325 16.61 20.17 -22.44
N GLY A 326 16.34 21.02 -21.47
CA GLY A 326 15.08 21.77 -21.34
C GLY A 326 13.90 20.95 -20.76
N ILE A 327 14.08 19.68 -20.45
CA ILE A 327 13.12 18.89 -19.67
C ILE A 327 13.66 18.85 -18.23
N ILE A 328 12.99 19.53 -17.31
CA ILE A 328 13.37 19.67 -15.90
C ILE A 328 12.58 18.69 -15.05
#